data_e4bcaea0e0a9fb45f29bb8ff622d8442
#
_entry.id   e4bcaea0e0a9fb45f29bb8ff622d8442
#
_cell.length_a   1.000
_cell.length_b   1.000
_cell.length_c   1.000
_cell.angle_alpha   90.00
_cell.angle_beta   90.00
_cell.angle_gamma   90.00
#
_symmetry.space_group_name_H-M   'P 1'
#
loop_
_entity.id
_entity.type
_entity.pdbx_description
1 polymer ?
#
loop_
_entity_poly.entity_id
_entity_poly.type
_entity_poly.pdbx_seq_one_letter_code
_entity_poly.pdbx_strand_id
1 'polypeptide(L)'
;METKGGFYISQIKQLQDRIFERMLNENGIEISGGQGRILFVLWKKDHLTISEISEQTSLAKNTVSVVVDGMVRKGIVERETNPSNRRQTILSLTDYAQSMREQYEAVSQQMNQLFYQGFSEREQKEFESFLARILKTLTKNCN
;
A
#
# COMPACT_ATOMS: atom_id res chain seq x y z
N MET A 1 17.98 26.45 -8.26
CA MET A 1 18.37 25.10 -8.69
C MET A 1 17.15 24.34 -9.19
N GLU A 2 17.24 23.82 -10.37
CA GLU A 2 16.18 22.97 -10.89
C GLU A 2 16.26 21.58 -10.24
N THR A 3 15.16 21.12 -9.66
CA THR A 3 15.10 19.83 -8.99
C THR A 3 14.15 18.88 -9.73
N LYS A 4 14.47 17.60 -9.73
CA LYS A 4 13.70 16.58 -10.44
C LYS A 4 13.13 15.50 -9.52
N GLY A 5 13.32 15.65 -8.20
CA GLY A 5 12.93 14.61 -7.24
C GLY A 5 11.44 14.24 -7.30
N GLY A 6 10.58 15.25 -7.28
CA GLY A 6 9.12 15.01 -7.37
C GLY A 6 8.72 14.36 -8.67
N PHE A 7 9.30 14.76 -9.79
CA PHE A 7 9.02 14.15 -11.08
C PHE A 7 9.48 12.70 -11.13
N TYR A 8 10.69 12.41 -10.64
CA TYR A 8 11.20 11.05 -10.58
C TYR A 8 10.32 10.15 -9.71
N ILE A 9 9.90 10.65 -8.56
CA ILE A 9 9.00 9.88 -7.67
C ILE A 9 7.71 9.53 -8.39
N SER A 10 7.13 10.47 -9.12
CA SER A 10 5.91 10.23 -9.90
C SER A 10 6.10 9.16 -10.97
N GLN A 11 7.18 9.25 -11.75
CA GLN A 11 7.49 8.24 -12.76
C GLN A 11 7.77 6.87 -12.16
N ILE A 12 8.57 6.85 -11.07
CA ILE A 12 8.94 5.60 -10.39
C ILE A 12 7.67 4.91 -9.89
N LYS A 13 6.76 5.66 -9.28
CA LYS A 13 5.51 5.10 -8.79
C LYS A 13 4.71 4.44 -9.92
N GLN A 14 4.57 5.10 -11.06
CA GLN A 14 3.84 4.56 -12.19
C GLN A 14 4.47 3.26 -12.71
N LEU A 15 5.78 3.25 -12.88
CA LEU A 15 6.49 2.08 -13.36
C LEU A 15 6.49 0.94 -12.34
N GLN A 16 6.71 1.26 -11.07
CA GLN A 16 6.69 0.28 -9.99
C GLN A 16 5.33 -0.40 -9.89
N ASP A 17 4.25 0.37 -9.89
CA ASP A 17 2.90 -0.19 -9.80
C ASP A 17 2.61 -1.11 -10.98
N ARG A 18 3.01 -0.71 -12.19
CA ARG A 18 2.79 -1.51 -13.40
C ARG A 18 3.57 -2.83 -13.37
N ILE A 19 4.83 -2.77 -13.00
CA ILE A 19 5.69 -3.96 -12.95
C ILE A 19 5.23 -4.90 -11.85
N PHE A 20 4.95 -4.37 -10.66
CA PHE A 20 4.52 -5.18 -9.53
C PHE A 20 3.19 -5.88 -9.81
N GLU A 21 2.24 -5.16 -10.38
CA GLU A 21 0.95 -5.75 -10.76
C GLU A 21 1.12 -6.89 -11.77
N ARG A 22 2.00 -6.72 -12.76
CA ARG A 22 2.32 -7.77 -13.72
C ARG A 22 2.94 -8.98 -13.02
N MET A 23 3.89 -8.76 -12.10
CA MET A 23 4.53 -9.84 -11.34
C MET A 23 3.51 -10.60 -10.49
N LEU A 24 2.58 -9.89 -9.86
CA LEU A 24 1.50 -10.50 -9.08
C LEU A 24 0.59 -11.34 -9.98
N ASN A 25 0.19 -10.81 -11.13
CA ASN A 25 -0.67 -11.52 -12.07
C ASN A 25 -0.01 -12.81 -12.58
N GLU A 26 1.30 -12.78 -12.85
CA GLU A 26 2.06 -13.95 -13.24
C GLU A 26 2.07 -15.05 -12.18
N ASN A 27 1.81 -14.67 -10.92
CA ASN A 27 1.71 -15.59 -9.78
C ASN A 27 0.25 -15.84 -9.36
N GLY A 28 -0.71 -15.49 -10.20
CA GLY A 28 -2.12 -15.73 -9.94
C GLY A 28 -2.76 -14.81 -8.93
N ILE A 29 -2.13 -13.69 -8.60
CA ILE A 29 -2.63 -12.71 -7.63
C ILE A 29 -3.14 -11.48 -8.39
N GLU A 30 -4.45 -11.24 -8.35
CA GLU A 30 -5.09 -10.11 -9.02
C GLU A 30 -5.30 -8.96 -8.03
N ILE A 31 -4.22 -8.23 -7.73
CA ILE A 31 -4.22 -7.12 -6.78
C ILE A 31 -3.66 -5.88 -7.48
N SER A 32 -4.42 -4.77 -7.43
CA SER A 32 -3.96 -3.48 -7.93
C SER A 32 -3.08 -2.76 -6.91
N GLY A 33 -2.38 -1.69 -7.33
CA GLY A 33 -1.50 -0.94 -6.45
C GLY A 33 -2.20 -0.38 -5.21
N GLY A 34 -3.40 0.20 -5.38
CA GLY A 34 -4.18 0.71 -4.25
C GLY A 34 -4.61 -0.38 -3.28
N GLN A 35 -5.04 -1.51 -3.83
CA GLN A 35 -5.42 -2.68 -3.01
C GLN A 35 -4.23 -3.23 -2.24
N GLY A 36 -3.06 -3.28 -2.89
CA GLY A 36 -1.83 -3.76 -2.24
C GLY A 36 -1.42 -2.89 -1.07
N ARG A 37 -1.57 -1.57 -1.17
CA ARG A 37 -1.26 -0.66 -0.07
C ARG A 37 -2.16 -0.91 1.13
N ILE A 38 -3.44 -1.12 0.90
CA ILE A 38 -4.40 -1.41 1.98
C ILE A 38 -4.10 -2.78 2.61
N LEU A 39 -3.81 -3.79 1.80
CA LEU A 39 -3.41 -5.10 2.31
C LEU A 39 -2.16 -5.02 3.18
N PHE A 40 -1.18 -4.23 2.76
CA PHE A 40 0.07 -4.09 3.50
C PHE A 40 -0.18 -3.60 4.93
N VAL A 41 -1.05 -2.59 5.11
CA VAL A 41 -1.35 -2.08 6.44
C VAL A 41 -2.24 -3.02 7.24
N LEU A 42 -3.19 -3.72 6.61
CA LEU A 42 -4.06 -4.68 7.29
C LEU A 42 -3.32 -5.93 7.74
N TRP A 43 -2.33 -6.40 6.96
CA TRP A 43 -1.51 -7.53 7.38
C TRP A 43 -0.64 -7.20 8.60
N LYS A 44 -0.27 -5.93 8.78
CA LYS A 44 0.46 -5.50 9.96
C LYS A 44 -0.46 -5.36 11.17
N LYS A 45 -1.65 -4.83 10.98
CA LYS A 45 -2.68 -4.68 12.00
C LYS A 45 -4.04 -4.77 11.35
N ASP A 46 -4.75 -5.84 11.61
CA ASP A 46 -6.10 -6.08 11.10
C ASP A 46 -7.13 -5.22 11.84
N HIS A 47 -8.36 -5.20 11.34
CA HIS A 47 -9.49 -4.49 11.95
C HIS A 47 -9.25 -2.99 12.08
N LEU A 48 -9.04 -2.33 10.93
CA LEU A 48 -8.82 -0.88 10.85
C LEU A 48 -10.05 -0.17 10.29
N THR A 49 -10.28 1.05 10.74
CA THR A 49 -11.31 1.93 10.17
C THR A 49 -10.81 2.54 8.85
N ILE A 50 -11.75 3.05 8.03
CA ILE A 50 -11.42 3.79 6.80
C ILE A 50 -10.48 4.95 7.11
N SER A 51 -10.73 5.68 8.21
CA SER A 51 -9.88 6.81 8.62
C SER A 51 -8.45 6.38 8.94
N GLU A 52 -8.30 5.27 9.67
CA GLU A 52 -6.97 4.74 10.01
C GLU A 52 -6.21 4.29 8.76
N ILE A 53 -6.90 3.64 7.83
CA ILE A 53 -6.29 3.22 6.55
C ILE A 53 -5.87 4.43 5.72
N SER A 54 -6.74 5.44 5.64
CA SER A 54 -6.43 6.70 4.95
C SER A 54 -5.18 7.34 5.52
N GLU A 55 -5.08 7.42 6.83
CA GLU A 55 -3.93 8.00 7.52
C GLU A 55 -2.65 7.22 7.25
N GLN A 56 -2.69 5.90 7.35
CA GLN A 56 -1.49 5.05 7.19
C GLN A 56 -1.03 4.91 5.74
N THR A 57 -1.93 5.04 4.77
CA THR A 57 -1.60 4.92 3.35
C THR A 57 -1.39 6.25 2.66
N SER A 58 -1.79 7.34 3.28
CA SER A 58 -1.87 8.68 2.68
C SER A 58 -2.86 8.77 1.50
N LEU A 59 -3.73 7.78 1.35
CA LEU A 59 -4.81 7.83 0.37
C LEU A 59 -5.99 8.63 0.96
N ALA A 60 -6.66 9.41 0.12
CA ALA A 60 -7.87 10.12 0.53
C ALA A 60 -8.96 9.13 0.93
N LYS A 61 -9.80 9.49 1.90
CA LYS A 61 -10.88 8.60 2.38
C LYS A 61 -11.79 8.11 1.25
N ASN A 62 -12.13 8.99 0.30
CA ASN A 62 -12.95 8.61 -0.85
C ASN A 62 -12.26 7.56 -1.71
N THR A 63 -10.95 7.70 -1.91
CA THR A 63 -10.15 6.73 -2.65
C THR A 63 -10.12 5.39 -1.92
N VAL A 64 -9.91 5.41 -0.61
CA VAL A 64 -9.93 4.19 0.21
C VAL A 64 -11.27 3.48 0.06
N SER A 65 -12.38 4.22 0.16
CA SER A 65 -13.73 3.64 0.03
C SER A 65 -13.94 2.95 -1.31
N VAL A 66 -13.51 3.57 -2.40
CA VAL A 66 -13.64 3.00 -3.75
C VAL A 66 -12.79 1.73 -3.90
N VAL A 67 -11.54 1.79 -3.43
CA VAL A 67 -10.62 0.63 -3.49
C VAL A 67 -11.17 -0.52 -2.65
N VAL A 68 -11.68 -0.22 -1.47
CA VAL A 68 -12.27 -1.22 -0.55
C VAL A 68 -13.48 -1.90 -1.19
N ASP A 69 -14.34 -1.15 -1.91
CA ASP A 69 -15.48 -1.75 -2.63
C ASP A 69 -15.01 -2.88 -3.55
N GLY A 70 -13.93 -2.66 -4.30
CA GLY A 70 -13.34 -3.68 -5.15
C GLY A 70 -12.78 -4.87 -4.37
N MET A 71 -12.17 -4.60 -3.22
CA MET A 71 -11.62 -5.66 -2.36
C MET A 71 -12.72 -6.52 -1.74
N VAL A 72 -13.83 -5.91 -1.36
CA VAL A 72 -14.99 -6.65 -0.86
C VAL A 72 -15.56 -7.57 -1.94
N ARG A 73 -15.70 -7.05 -3.16
CA ARG A 73 -16.18 -7.86 -4.29
C ARG A 73 -15.28 -9.05 -4.60
N LYS A 74 -13.97 -8.89 -4.40
CA LYS A 74 -13.00 -9.99 -4.60
C LYS A 74 -12.91 -10.95 -3.42
N GLY A 75 -13.60 -10.66 -2.32
CA GLY A 75 -13.53 -11.50 -1.12
C GLY A 75 -12.23 -11.38 -0.34
N ILE A 76 -11.54 -10.24 -0.46
CA ILE A 76 -10.25 -9.99 0.21
C ILE A 76 -10.47 -9.38 1.60
N VAL A 77 -11.46 -8.50 1.74
CA VAL A 77 -11.81 -7.87 3.01
C VAL A 77 -13.31 -7.96 3.24
N GLU A 78 -13.68 -7.84 4.51
CA GLU A 78 -15.07 -7.73 4.96
C GLU A 78 -15.24 -6.42 5.70
N ARG A 79 -16.45 -5.86 5.59
CA ARG A 79 -16.85 -4.68 6.35
C ARG A 79 -17.62 -5.11 7.59
N GLU A 80 -17.28 -4.51 8.72
CA GLU A 80 -18.00 -4.68 9.96
C GLU A 80 -18.37 -3.32 10.52
N THR A 81 -19.55 -3.22 11.13
CA THR A 81 -19.92 -2.02 11.87
C THR A 81 -19.22 -2.06 13.23
N ASN A 82 -18.60 -0.94 13.61
CA ASN A 82 -17.97 -0.84 14.93
C ASN A 82 -19.05 -0.86 16.01
N PRO A 83 -19.07 -1.86 16.92
CA PRO A 83 -20.08 -1.91 17.99
C PRO A 83 -20.10 -0.69 18.90
N SER A 84 -18.94 -0.06 19.08
CA SER A 84 -18.79 1.13 19.92
C SER A 84 -19.17 2.42 19.21
N ASN A 85 -19.21 2.42 17.87
CA ASN A 85 -19.56 3.59 17.07
C ASN A 85 -20.08 3.15 15.71
N ARG A 86 -21.41 3.13 15.58
CA ARG A 86 -22.09 2.62 14.37
C ARG A 86 -21.81 3.44 13.12
N ARG A 87 -21.25 4.64 13.25
CA ARG A 87 -20.87 5.46 12.09
C ARG A 87 -19.55 5.03 11.47
N GLN A 88 -18.77 4.22 12.20
CA GLN A 88 -17.49 3.72 11.72
C GLN A 88 -17.64 2.34 11.12
N THR A 89 -17.02 2.15 9.96
CA THR A 89 -16.86 0.85 9.34
C THR A 89 -15.45 0.36 9.64
N ILE A 90 -15.36 -0.87 10.13
CA ILE A 90 -14.09 -1.55 10.36
C ILE A 90 -13.88 -2.56 9.24
N LEU A 91 -12.66 -2.59 8.69
CA LEU A 91 -12.27 -3.54 7.66
C LEU A 91 -11.46 -4.66 8.28
N SER A 92 -11.75 -5.87 7.90
CA SER A 92 -11.01 -7.05 8.35
C SER A 92 -10.63 -7.93 7.16
N LEU A 93 -9.50 -8.63 7.29
CA LEU A 93 -9.02 -9.56 6.29
C LEU A 93 -9.84 -10.84 6.32
N THR A 94 -10.11 -11.39 5.14
CA THR A 94 -10.74 -12.72 5.00
C THR A 94 -9.68 -13.81 5.09
N ASP A 95 -10.11 -15.05 5.24
CA ASP A 95 -9.20 -16.20 5.18
C ASP A 95 -8.48 -16.28 3.84
N TYR A 96 -9.19 -15.92 2.77
CA TYR A 96 -8.57 -15.84 1.44
C TYR A 96 -7.40 -14.88 1.41
N ALA A 97 -7.56 -13.67 1.98
CA ALA A 97 -6.49 -12.69 2.06
C ALA A 97 -5.29 -13.21 2.86
N GLN A 98 -5.56 -13.91 3.96
CA GLN A 98 -4.49 -14.51 4.77
C GLN A 98 -3.77 -15.61 3.99
N SER A 99 -4.50 -16.39 3.20
CA SER A 99 -3.92 -17.47 2.39
C SER A 99 -2.97 -16.97 1.30
N MET A 100 -3.18 -15.75 0.79
CA MET A 100 -2.33 -15.19 -0.28
C MET A 100 -1.11 -14.42 0.25
N ARG A 101 -1.04 -14.19 1.56
CA ARG A 101 -0.01 -13.31 2.15
C ARG A 101 1.41 -13.76 1.84
N GLU A 102 1.70 -15.04 2.06
CA GLU A 102 3.06 -15.57 1.86
C GLU A 102 3.53 -15.39 0.41
N GLN A 103 2.66 -15.73 -0.54
CA GLN A 103 2.98 -15.58 -1.96
C GLN A 103 3.11 -14.12 -2.36
N TYR A 104 2.23 -13.26 -1.85
CA TYR A 104 2.29 -11.82 -2.07
C TYR A 104 3.61 -11.24 -1.55
N GLU A 105 4.01 -11.61 -0.33
CA GLU A 105 5.26 -11.13 0.26
C GLU A 105 6.49 -11.60 -0.53
N ALA A 106 6.46 -12.81 -1.07
CA ALA A 106 7.55 -13.31 -1.92
C ALA A 106 7.69 -12.46 -3.19
N VAL A 107 6.59 -12.14 -3.85
CA VAL A 107 6.60 -11.26 -5.03
C VAL A 107 7.04 -9.85 -4.66
N SER A 108 6.60 -9.34 -3.51
CA SER A 108 7.01 -8.04 -3.00
C SER A 108 8.51 -7.96 -2.78
N GLN A 109 9.12 -9.03 -2.26
CA GLN A 109 10.58 -9.09 -2.10
C GLN A 109 11.31 -9.05 -3.45
N GLN A 110 10.79 -9.76 -4.45
CA GLN A 110 11.35 -9.71 -5.79
C GLN A 110 11.28 -8.29 -6.38
N MET A 111 10.18 -7.60 -6.17
CA MET A 111 10.03 -6.21 -6.62
C MET A 111 11.02 -5.30 -5.90
N ASN A 112 11.22 -5.49 -4.59
CA ASN A 112 12.17 -4.69 -3.83
C ASN A 112 13.61 -4.93 -4.28
N GLN A 113 13.96 -6.15 -4.64
CA GLN A 113 15.27 -6.46 -5.19
C GLN A 113 15.51 -5.74 -6.53
N LEU A 114 14.50 -5.71 -7.38
CA LEU A 114 14.58 -4.97 -8.63
C LEU A 114 14.67 -3.46 -8.39
N PHE A 115 13.86 -2.95 -7.48
CA PHE A 115 13.82 -1.52 -7.13
C PHE A 115 15.18 -1.02 -6.67
N TYR A 116 15.86 -1.80 -5.85
CA TYR A 116 17.17 -1.43 -5.28
C TYR A 116 18.36 -2.05 -6.01
N GLN A 117 18.15 -2.53 -7.23
CA GLN A 117 19.24 -3.13 -8.01
C GLN A 117 20.40 -2.15 -8.16
N GLY A 118 21.59 -2.58 -7.77
CA GLY A 118 22.79 -1.75 -7.86
C GLY A 118 23.06 -0.89 -6.61
N PHE A 119 22.18 -0.94 -5.62
CA PHE A 119 22.34 -0.19 -4.36
C PHE A 119 22.96 -1.06 -3.28
N SER A 120 23.89 -0.50 -2.51
CA SER A 120 24.36 -1.13 -1.27
C SER A 120 23.30 -0.98 -0.18
N GLU A 121 23.40 -1.78 0.89
CA GLU A 121 22.52 -1.64 2.05
C GLU A 121 22.59 -0.24 2.65
N ARG A 122 23.77 0.34 2.71
CA ARG A 122 23.97 1.70 3.22
C ARG A 122 23.20 2.71 2.35
N GLU A 123 23.32 2.60 1.04
CA GLU A 123 22.62 3.48 0.11
C GLU A 123 21.09 3.32 0.23
N GLN A 124 20.60 2.10 0.40
CA GLN A 124 19.16 1.86 0.62
C GLN A 124 18.67 2.57 1.87
N LYS A 125 19.41 2.47 2.97
CA LYS A 125 19.06 3.12 4.24
C LYS A 125 19.08 4.64 4.13
N GLU A 126 20.08 5.18 3.47
CA GLU A 126 20.17 6.63 3.23
C GLU A 126 18.98 7.12 2.40
N PHE A 127 18.69 6.42 1.32
CA PHE A 127 17.58 6.78 0.45
C PHE A 127 16.24 6.76 1.21
N GLU A 128 15.99 5.71 1.98
CA GLU A 128 14.75 5.60 2.76
C GLU A 128 14.67 6.67 3.85
N SER A 129 15.80 7.04 4.43
CA SER A 129 15.87 8.16 5.38
C SER A 129 15.46 9.47 4.72
N PHE A 130 15.91 9.74 3.51
CA PHE A 130 15.53 10.93 2.77
C PHE A 130 14.05 10.92 2.40
N LEU A 131 13.54 9.78 1.95
CA LEU A 131 12.10 9.64 1.65
C LEU A 131 11.24 9.87 2.90
N ALA A 132 11.67 9.33 4.03
CA ALA A 132 10.94 9.51 5.30
C ALA A 132 10.88 10.99 5.71
N ARG A 133 11.96 11.74 5.48
CA ARG A 133 11.97 13.18 5.75
C ARG A 133 11.00 13.93 4.87
N ILE A 134 10.97 13.61 3.58
CA ILE A 134 10.02 14.22 2.63
C ILE A 134 8.59 13.87 3.03
N LEU A 135 8.33 12.61 3.33
CA LEU A 135 7.01 12.15 3.73
C LEU A 135 6.51 12.89 4.98
N LYS A 136 7.37 13.05 5.97
CA LYS A 136 7.04 13.78 7.21
C LYS A 136 6.66 15.23 6.92
N THR A 137 7.42 15.91 6.08
CA THR A 137 7.16 17.30 5.71
C THR A 137 5.82 17.45 4.98
N LEU A 138 5.58 16.58 4.01
CA LEU A 138 4.34 16.64 3.22
C LEU A 138 3.12 16.28 4.07
N THR A 139 3.24 15.33 4.99
CA THR A 139 2.15 14.94 5.89
C THR A 139 1.71 16.13 6.76
N LYS A 140 2.66 16.93 7.26
CA LYS A 140 2.34 18.12 8.06
C LYS A 140 1.61 19.20 7.27
N ASN A 141 1.81 19.25 5.97
CA ASN A 141 1.27 20.30 5.11
C ASN A 141 0.05 19.84 4.30
N CYS A 142 -0.40 18.61 4.52
CA CYS A 142 -1.55 18.04 3.83
C CYS A 142 -2.75 18.04 4.77
N ASN A 143 -3.64 19.00 4.58
CA ASN A 143 -4.87 19.12 5.39
C ASN A 143 -6.11 18.88 4.52
#